data_749ced126cca524663817dd0c01b5d4f
#
_entry.id   749ced126cca524663817dd0c01b5d4f
#
_cell.length_a   1.000
_cell.length_b   1.000
_cell.length_c   1.000
_cell.angle_alpha   90.00
_cell.angle_beta   90.00
_cell.angle_gamma   90.00
#
_symmetry.space_group_name_H-M   'P 1'
#
loop_
_entity.id
_entity.type
_entity.pdbx_description
1 polymer ?
#
loop_
_entity_poly.entity_id
_entity_poly.type
_entity_poly.pdbx_seq_one_letter_code
_entity_poly.pdbx_strand_id
1 'polypeptide(L)'
;MSIRPWAVVETPDSRGLRRVTIGGETVGSAWSSAELRRILGRLGYPENMDLDDPASICWRGGDSRTWPDRAWRRRSTMSLMVAGLLASMVFNVVIGWPDASGALTFSQRITGVLFVLSGVVLGVAAIAALDYWGRRQFRASGAIVLLGTVTVLATDALLLLLWLEEREYTRYLLVYLPAFCWSVWALCILVRQKSWKGIPQPKKFAAGVVATALLTAVSLAYSTMYQPASAPMHFSMKAEFGKAWEDENLPFVHVPLTLHMKNTGGIPVYIINDIYTVRGRAALYSKGDEDLMEEWRESVGKQGAREGEAELYVDQFKYTTISSGRFYHSGDSLDVGQEYAMKRVFQLPRDVGYDTLSVALQISYMRKDRGRLDVEEFSSPHPSWNERDPLYYCEPAICGGQLVYRGRVRHNNNLINVTRKPRHVTAVWSPEGRFISSISSLSYKFSGVGDYAEERRELERYGAARARSASEVSVAELLSSAGV
;
A
#
# COMPACT_ATOMS: atom_id res chain seq x y z
N MET A 1 58.59 52.05 4.66
CA MET A 1 57.66 51.66 3.60
C MET A 1 57.13 50.27 3.95
N SER A 2 55.85 50.10 4.29
CA SER A 2 55.27 48.78 4.47
C SER A 2 55.03 48.15 3.09
N ILE A 3 55.80 47.13 2.74
CA ILE A 3 55.62 46.37 1.52
C ILE A 3 54.25 45.72 1.61
N ARG A 4 53.27 46.12 0.79
CA ARG A 4 51.97 45.43 0.72
C ARG A 4 52.18 44.10 -0.02
N PRO A 5 51.86 42.97 0.61
CA PRO A 5 52.00 41.67 -0.05
C PRO A 5 51.10 41.60 -1.24
N TRP A 6 51.51 40.90 -2.31
CA TRP A 6 50.78 40.77 -3.56
C TRP A 6 49.45 39.99 -3.36
N ALA A 7 49.51 38.92 -2.60
CA ALA A 7 48.35 38.12 -2.29
C ALA A 7 48.17 37.93 -0.79
N VAL A 8 46.92 37.91 -0.35
CA VAL A 8 46.55 37.58 1.03
C VAL A 8 45.77 36.28 1.00
N VAL A 9 46.27 35.27 1.74
CA VAL A 9 45.59 33.98 1.92
C VAL A 9 44.90 33.98 3.27
N GLU A 10 43.59 34.00 3.23
CA GLU A 10 42.75 34.06 4.44
C GLU A 10 42.82 32.78 5.30
N THR A 11 42.30 32.84 6.54
CA THR A 11 42.19 31.67 7.42
C THR A 11 41.37 30.57 6.77
N PRO A 12 41.75 29.31 6.96
CA PRO A 12 40.98 28.18 6.41
C PRO A 12 39.55 28.18 6.99
N ASP A 13 38.58 27.91 6.14
CA ASP A 13 37.22 27.63 6.60
C ASP A 13 37.17 26.25 7.31
N SER A 14 35.99 25.91 7.85
CA SER A 14 35.80 24.62 8.56
C SER A 14 36.10 23.35 7.72
N ARG A 15 36.31 23.51 6.43
CA ARG A 15 36.65 22.43 5.47
C ARG A 15 38.11 22.45 5.03
N GLY A 16 38.86 23.52 5.38
CA GLY A 16 40.24 23.72 4.95
C GLY A 16 40.40 24.58 3.69
N LEU A 17 39.30 25.10 3.10
CA LEU A 17 39.37 26.00 1.97
C LEU A 17 39.85 27.41 2.41
N ARG A 18 40.84 27.96 1.73
CA ARG A 18 41.35 29.29 1.98
C ARG A 18 40.97 30.23 0.83
N ARG A 19 40.46 31.41 1.18
CA ARG A 19 40.17 32.46 0.19
C ARG A 19 41.46 33.20 -0.13
N VAL A 20 41.63 33.53 -1.41
CA VAL A 20 42.79 34.29 -1.91
C VAL A 20 42.31 35.67 -2.36
N THR A 21 42.87 36.70 -1.81
CA THR A 21 42.56 38.09 -2.14
C THR A 21 43.81 38.81 -2.64
N ILE A 22 43.65 39.63 -3.68
CA ILE A 22 44.72 40.49 -4.25
C ILE A 22 44.15 41.90 -4.35
N GLY A 23 44.86 42.87 -3.79
CA GLY A 23 44.39 44.25 -3.78
C GLY A 23 43.07 44.50 -3.04
N GLY A 24 42.65 43.57 -2.19
CA GLY A 24 41.33 43.59 -1.50
C GLY A 24 40.20 42.84 -2.21
N GLU A 25 40.41 42.47 -3.47
CA GLU A 25 39.42 41.68 -4.21
C GLU A 25 39.66 40.19 -4.13
N THR A 26 38.58 39.39 -4.04
CA THR A 26 38.67 37.93 -3.99
C THR A 26 38.90 37.38 -5.39
N VAL A 27 40.10 36.87 -5.68
CA VAL A 27 40.51 36.32 -6.95
C VAL A 27 40.27 34.81 -7.08
N GLY A 28 40.00 34.14 -5.93
CA GLY A 28 39.70 32.72 -5.93
C GLY A 28 39.75 32.10 -4.55
N SER A 29 39.60 30.78 -4.52
CA SER A 29 39.77 30.00 -3.31
C SER A 29 40.56 28.73 -3.61
N ALA A 30 41.52 28.39 -2.75
CA ALA A 30 42.41 27.26 -2.95
C ALA A 30 42.29 26.22 -1.83
N TRP A 31 42.36 24.94 -2.20
CA TRP A 31 42.40 23.81 -1.27
C TRP A 31 43.80 23.36 -0.89
N SER A 32 44.79 23.73 -1.69
CA SER A 32 46.18 23.34 -1.52
C SER A 32 47.14 24.39 -2.03
N SER A 33 48.40 24.30 -1.58
CA SER A 33 49.50 25.15 -2.08
C SER A 33 49.67 25.00 -3.60
N ALA A 34 49.47 23.79 -4.14
CA ALA A 34 49.54 23.57 -5.60
C ALA A 34 48.41 24.29 -6.35
N GLU A 35 47.22 24.36 -5.78
CA GLU A 35 46.09 25.09 -6.37
C GLU A 35 46.27 26.60 -6.25
N LEU A 36 46.82 27.06 -5.16
CA LEU A 36 47.22 28.45 -4.98
C LEU A 36 48.21 28.88 -6.05
N ARG A 37 49.27 28.09 -6.27
CA ARG A 37 50.24 28.35 -7.37
C ARG A 37 49.57 28.46 -8.71
N ARG A 38 48.60 27.55 -8.98
CA ARG A 38 47.86 27.54 -10.24
C ARG A 38 46.98 28.78 -10.43
N ILE A 39 46.34 29.26 -9.33
CA ILE A 39 45.57 30.51 -9.37
C ILE A 39 46.47 31.69 -9.62
N LEU A 40 47.61 31.80 -8.90
CA LEU A 40 48.56 32.86 -9.07
C LEU A 40 49.20 32.86 -10.46
N GLY A 41 49.56 31.68 -10.99
CA GLY A 41 50.09 31.52 -12.37
C GLY A 41 49.11 32.00 -13.45
N ARG A 42 47.80 31.75 -13.28
CA ARG A 42 46.77 32.29 -14.21
C ARG A 42 46.66 33.81 -14.18
N LEU A 43 47.05 34.41 -13.10
CA LEU A 43 47.06 35.87 -12.89
C LEU A 43 48.39 36.50 -13.33
N GLY A 44 49.30 35.71 -13.93
CA GLY A 44 50.57 36.18 -14.45
C GLY A 44 51.72 36.24 -13.43
N TYR A 45 51.57 35.64 -12.27
CA TYR A 45 52.64 35.57 -11.27
C TYR A 45 53.62 34.43 -11.62
N PRO A 46 54.93 34.58 -11.25
CA PRO A 46 55.95 33.59 -11.59
C PRO A 46 55.66 32.22 -10.96
N GLU A 47 55.82 31.16 -11.72
CA GLU A 47 55.56 29.76 -11.25
C GLU A 47 56.49 29.35 -10.09
N ASN A 48 57.71 29.94 -10.02
CA ASN A 48 58.72 29.68 -9.01
C ASN A 48 58.59 30.60 -7.77
N MET A 49 57.47 31.26 -7.58
CA MET A 49 57.23 32.11 -6.43
C MET A 49 57.36 31.33 -5.13
N ASP A 50 58.14 31.82 -4.19
CA ASP A 50 58.19 31.28 -2.83
C ASP A 50 56.92 31.64 -2.06
N LEU A 51 56.18 30.62 -1.68
CA LEU A 51 54.90 30.79 -0.94
C LEU A 51 55.11 31.21 0.51
N ASP A 52 56.33 31.07 1.04
CA ASP A 52 56.68 31.43 2.40
C ASP A 52 57.30 32.82 2.51
N ASP A 53 57.55 33.53 1.38
CA ASP A 53 58.03 34.88 1.35
C ASP A 53 56.93 35.88 1.77
N PRO A 54 57.09 36.56 2.94
CA PRO A 54 56.12 37.54 3.45
C PRO A 54 55.87 38.75 2.53
N ALA A 55 56.86 39.05 1.66
CA ALA A 55 56.72 40.16 0.69
C ALA A 55 55.76 39.81 -0.45
N SER A 56 55.69 38.55 -0.76
CA SER A 56 54.85 38.03 -1.86
C SER A 56 53.46 37.58 -1.40
N ILE A 57 53.38 36.84 -0.27
CA ILE A 57 52.12 36.26 0.25
C ILE A 57 51.98 36.54 1.75
N CYS A 58 50.87 37.14 2.15
CA CYS A 58 50.49 37.30 3.53
C CYS A 58 49.54 36.17 3.94
N TRP A 59 49.98 35.30 4.86
CA TRP A 59 49.17 34.23 5.43
C TRP A 59 48.41 34.74 6.64
N ARG A 60 47.08 34.65 6.60
CA ARG A 60 46.23 34.86 7.78
C ARG A 60 45.88 33.51 8.43
N GLY A 61 46.49 33.21 9.54
CA GLY A 61 46.23 31.99 10.32
C GLY A 61 46.91 30.72 9.75
N GLY A 62 48.25 30.67 9.91
CA GLY A 62 49.12 29.56 9.51
C GLY A 62 50.04 29.90 8.35
N ASP A 63 50.77 28.94 7.83
CA ASP A 63 51.73 29.02 6.75
C ASP A 63 51.47 28.00 5.66
N SER A 64 52.33 27.93 4.65
CA SER A 64 52.21 26.95 3.58
C SER A 64 52.31 25.51 4.08
N ARG A 65 53.02 25.24 5.18
CA ARG A 65 53.25 23.91 5.78
C ARG A 65 52.07 23.45 6.64
N THR A 66 51.34 24.37 7.21
CA THR A 66 50.18 24.08 8.05
C THR A 66 48.88 23.93 7.27
N TRP A 67 48.98 23.83 5.94
CA TRP A 67 47.78 23.66 5.07
C TRP A 67 47.25 22.23 5.19
N PRO A 68 46.03 22.04 5.72
CA PRO A 68 45.48 20.71 5.99
C PRO A 68 44.87 20.05 4.73
N ASP A 69 45.58 20.04 3.58
CA ASP A 69 45.03 19.44 2.38
C ASP A 69 45.05 17.91 2.47
N ARG A 70 43.91 17.33 2.74
CA ARG A 70 43.63 15.90 2.63
C ARG A 70 42.78 15.64 1.38
N ALA A 71 43.34 15.86 0.20
CA ALA A 71 42.65 15.77 -1.08
C ALA A 71 41.86 14.45 -1.24
N TRP A 72 42.46 13.33 -0.81
CA TRP A 72 41.81 12.03 -0.85
C TRP A 72 40.54 11.99 0.03
N ARG A 73 40.62 12.45 1.29
CA ARG A 73 39.48 12.46 2.21
C ARG A 73 38.36 13.37 1.70
N ARG A 74 38.67 14.51 1.11
CA ARG A 74 37.68 15.41 0.50
C ARG A 74 37.01 14.77 -0.72
N ARG A 75 37.79 14.16 -1.63
CA ARG A 75 37.26 13.47 -2.81
C ARG A 75 36.37 12.28 -2.44
N SER A 76 36.80 11.46 -1.47
CA SER A 76 36.00 10.33 -1.02
C SER A 76 34.69 10.78 -0.35
N THR A 77 34.73 11.85 0.49
CA THR A 77 33.49 12.42 1.07
C THR A 77 32.56 12.97 -0.01
N MET A 78 33.11 13.69 -0.99
CA MET A 78 32.32 14.18 -2.13
C MET A 78 31.68 13.04 -2.92
N SER A 79 32.46 12.04 -3.29
CA SER A 79 31.94 10.88 -4.06
C SER A 79 30.87 10.13 -3.29
N LEU A 80 31.06 9.90 -1.97
CA LEU A 80 30.09 9.21 -1.13
C LEU A 80 28.81 10.04 -0.94
N MET A 81 28.92 11.37 -0.83
CA MET A 81 27.76 12.27 -0.76
C MET A 81 26.98 12.26 -2.08
N VAL A 82 27.65 12.41 -3.22
CA VAL A 82 27.01 12.39 -4.54
C VAL A 82 26.36 11.03 -4.81
N ALA A 83 27.07 9.94 -4.54
CA ALA A 83 26.55 8.58 -4.73
C ALA A 83 25.32 8.32 -3.86
N GLY A 84 25.35 8.70 -2.58
CA GLY A 84 24.22 8.55 -1.68
C GLY A 84 23.02 9.39 -2.10
N LEU A 85 23.21 10.65 -2.48
CA LEU A 85 22.12 11.51 -2.98
C LEU A 85 21.50 10.97 -4.28
N LEU A 86 22.33 10.48 -5.22
CA LEU A 86 21.83 9.89 -6.46
C LEU A 86 21.09 8.56 -6.22
N ALA A 87 21.62 7.70 -5.35
CA ALA A 87 20.95 6.46 -4.97
C ALA A 87 19.58 6.76 -4.32
N SER A 88 19.52 7.71 -3.39
CA SER A 88 18.27 8.13 -2.77
C SER A 88 17.32 8.80 -3.75
N MET A 89 17.82 9.56 -4.72
CA MET A 89 17.02 10.13 -5.81
C MET A 89 16.32 9.01 -6.60
N VAL A 90 17.09 8.03 -7.08
CA VAL A 90 16.52 6.90 -7.83
C VAL A 90 15.50 6.16 -6.99
N PHE A 91 15.80 5.90 -5.73
CA PHE A 91 14.92 5.20 -4.81
C PHE A 91 13.59 5.94 -4.59
N ASN A 92 13.64 7.27 -4.33
CA ASN A 92 12.43 8.08 -4.17
C ASN A 92 11.58 8.11 -5.45
N VAL A 93 12.21 8.20 -6.63
CA VAL A 93 11.49 8.16 -7.91
C VAL A 93 10.85 6.79 -8.13
N VAL A 94 11.56 5.69 -7.88
CA VAL A 94 11.03 4.32 -8.03
C VAL A 94 9.84 4.08 -7.11
N ILE A 95 9.87 4.60 -5.88
CA ILE A 95 8.75 4.49 -4.94
C ILE A 95 7.58 5.37 -5.37
N GLY A 96 7.84 6.64 -5.72
CA GLY A 96 6.78 7.62 -5.98
C GLY A 96 6.13 7.50 -7.36
N TRP A 97 6.84 7.01 -8.37
CA TRP A 97 6.36 6.98 -9.75
C TRP A 97 5.06 6.17 -9.95
N PRO A 98 4.90 4.96 -9.40
CA PRO A 98 3.66 4.19 -9.56
C PRO A 98 2.43 4.93 -9.04
N ASP A 99 2.57 5.62 -7.90
CA ASP A 99 1.47 6.37 -7.31
C ASP A 99 1.20 7.68 -8.07
N ALA A 100 2.26 8.39 -8.50
CA ALA A 100 2.12 9.63 -9.25
C ALA A 100 1.43 9.44 -10.61
N SER A 101 1.73 8.33 -11.31
CA SER A 101 1.22 8.06 -12.66
C SER A 101 -0.07 7.25 -12.69
N GLY A 102 -0.29 6.34 -11.72
CA GLY A 102 -1.33 5.32 -11.79
C GLY A 102 -2.27 5.22 -10.61
N ALA A 103 -2.13 6.04 -9.55
CA ALA A 103 -3.03 5.98 -8.42
C ALA A 103 -4.46 6.42 -8.78
N LEU A 104 -5.45 5.68 -8.27
CA LEU A 104 -6.87 5.95 -8.50
C LEU A 104 -7.37 7.16 -7.72
N THR A 105 -6.78 7.45 -6.55
CA THR A 105 -7.20 8.56 -5.70
C THR A 105 -6.25 9.75 -5.80
N PHE A 106 -6.82 10.94 -5.72
CA PHE A 106 -6.07 12.20 -5.80
C PHE A 106 -4.99 12.32 -4.70
N SER A 107 -5.32 11.91 -3.48
CA SER A 107 -4.38 11.97 -2.34
C SER A 107 -3.17 11.06 -2.53
N GLN A 108 -3.36 9.88 -3.10
CA GLN A 108 -2.26 8.96 -3.41
C GLN A 108 -1.37 9.53 -4.53
N ARG A 109 -1.97 10.15 -5.56
CA ARG A 109 -1.19 10.87 -6.59
C ARG A 109 -0.34 11.98 -5.99
N ILE A 110 -0.88 12.77 -5.06
CA ILE A 110 -0.10 13.81 -4.37
C ILE A 110 1.09 13.19 -3.62
N THR A 111 0.89 12.11 -2.88
CA THR A 111 1.97 11.41 -2.17
C THR A 111 3.05 10.94 -3.15
N GLY A 112 2.66 10.31 -4.26
CA GLY A 112 3.59 9.89 -5.31
C GLY A 112 4.36 11.06 -5.91
N VAL A 113 3.67 12.16 -6.25
CA VAL A 113 4.28 13.38 -6.79
C VAL A 113 5.28 13.99 -5.79
N LEU A 114 4.95 14.01 -4.49
CA LEU A 114 5.87 14.51 -3.45
C LEU A 114 7.16 13.68 -3.38
N PHE A 115 7.09 12.35 -3.50
CA PHE A 115 8.27 11.49 -3.57
C PHE A 115 9.10 11.75 -4.85
N VAL A 116 8.45 11.93 -5.99
CA VAL A 116 9.14 12.26 -7.25
C VAL A 116 9.81 13.65 -7.16
N LEU A 117 9.12 14.65 -6.61
CA LEU A 117 9.69 15.99 -6.38
C LEU A 117 10.86 15.94 -5.37
N SER A 118 10.75 15.13 -4.32
CA SER A 118 11.87 14.85 -3.42
C SER A 118 13.07 14.31 -4.21
N GLY A 119 12.84 13.35 -5.13
CA GLY A 119 13.87 12.85 -6.02
C GLY A 119 14.54 13.96 -6.86
N VAL A 120 13.77 14.90 -7.39
CA VAL A 120 14.32 16.05 -8.14
C VAL A 120 15.20 16.93 -7.24
N VAL A 121 14.73 17.23 -6.01
CA VAL A 121 15.52 17.99 -5.02
C VAL A 121 16.84 17.29 -4.71
N LEU A 122 16.84 15.95 -4.60
CA LEU A 122 18.04 15.15 -4.36
C LEU A 122 19.01 15.21 -5.56
N GLY A 123 18.49 15.18 -6.78
CA GLY A 123 19.31 15.38 -7.99
C GLY A 123 20.02 16.73 -8.02
N VAL A 124 19.29 17.81 -7.71
CA VAL A 124 19.85 19.16 -7.58
C VAL A 124 20.88 19.21 -6.45
N ALA A 125 20.60 18.55 -5.30
CA ALA A 125 21.55 18.49 -4.19
C ALA A 125 22.83 17.70 -4.55
N ALA A 126 22.74 16.66 -5.38
CA ALA A 126 23.92 15.92 -5.87
C ALA A 126 24.82 16.82 -6.76
N ILE A 127 24.23 17.61 -7.64
CA ILE A 127 24.97 18.61 -8.43
C ILE A 127 25.60 19.68 -7.51
N ALA A 128 24.84 20.18 -6.54
CA ALA A 128 25.34 21.13 -5.55
C ALA A 128 26.48 20.55 -4.70
N ALA A 129 26.48 19.23 -4.42
CA ALA A 129 27.56 18.58 -3.68
C ALA A 129 28.88 18.58 -4.48
N LEU A 130 28.83 18.41 -5.81
CA LEU A 130 30.02 18.56 -6.66
C LEU A 130 30.59 19.98 -6.59
N ASP A 131 29.75 21.01 -6.56
CA ASP A 131 30.20 22.38 -6.39
C ASP A 131 30.72 22.66 -4.97
N TYR A 132 30.03 22.16 -3.96
CA TYR A 132 30.35 22.42 -2.55
C TYR A 132 31.73 21.90 -2.13
N TRP A 133 32.14 20.71 -2.58
CA TRP A 133 33.48 20.14 -2.34
C TRP A 133 34.45 20.37 -3.49
N GLY A 134 33.96 20.90 -4.64
CA GLY A 134 34.75 21.24 -5.80
C GLY A 134 35.14 22.71 -5.85
N ARG A 135 34.65 23.44 -6.87
CA ARG A 135 35.04 24.82 -7.18
C ARG A 135 34.35 25.88 -6.32
N ARG A 136 33.24 25.57 -5.69
CA ARG A 136 32.42 26.48 -4.87
C ARG A 136 32.08 27.80 -5.56
N GLN A 137 31.55 27.69 -6.74
CA GLN A 137 31.10 28.86 -7.51
C GLN A 137 29.81 29.45 -6.88
N PHE A 138 28.94 28.60 -6.32
CA PHE A 138 27.68 29.02 -5.71
C PHE A 138 27.76 29.08 -4.18
N ARG A 139 27.41 30.24 -3.62
CA ARG A 139 27.41 30.43 -2.16
C ARG A 139 26.38 29.52 -1.44
N ALA A 140 25.27 29.19 -2.12
CA ALA A 140 24.18 28.40 -1.56
C ALA A 140 24.37 26.88 -1.70
N SER A 141 25.43 26.38 -2.37
CA SER A 141 25.61 24.94 -2.60
C SER A 141 25.57 24.11 -1.34
N GLY A 142 26.17 24.57 -0.24
CA GLY A 142 26.11 23.87 1.06
C GLY A 142 24.71 23.78 1.66
N ALA A 143 23.89 24.82 1.47
CA ALA A 143 22.50 24.83 1.91
C ALA A 143 21.62 23.86 1.10
N ILE A 144 21.85 23.78 -0.20
CA ILE A 144 21.12 22.86 -1.10
C ILE A 144 21.47 21.41 -0.76
N VAL A 145 22.75 21.10 -0.50
CA VAL A 145 23.17 19.77 -0.04
C VAL A 145 22.54 19.42 1.31
N LEU A 146 22.49 20.38 2.25
CA LEU A 146 21.84 20.19 3.54
C LEU A 146 20.34 19.90 3.39
N LEU A 147 19.64 20.67 2.52
CA LEU A 147 18.24 20.41 2.20
C LEU A 147 18.03 18.99 1.65
N GLY A 148 18.83 18.59 0.66
CA GLY A 148 18.76 17.24 0.10
C GLY A 148 18.99 16.16 1.17
N THR A 149 20.00 16.32 2.02
CA THR A 149 20.28 15.36 3.10
C THR A 149 19.13 15.25 4.11
N VAL A 150 18.52 16.40 4.49
CA VAL A 150 17.32 16.40 5.36
C VAL A 150 16.14 15.74 4.69
N THR A 151 15.96 15.94 3.38
CA THR A 151 14.91 15.30 2.60
C THR A 151 15.09 13.78 2.59
N VAL A 152 16.31 13.25 2.36
CA VAL A 152 16.60 11.81 2.46
C VAL A 152 16.27 11.29 3.85
N LEU A 153 16.76 11.97 4.88
CA LEU A 153 16.51 11.57 6.28
C LEU A 153 15.01 11.48 6.57
N ALA A 154 14.24 12.46 6.10
CA ALA A 154 12.79 12.49 6.32
C ALA A 154 12.05 11.37 5.57
N THR A 155 12.40 11.11 4.30
CA THR A 155 11.78 10.04 3.51
C THR A 155 12.14 8.66 4.05
N ASP A 156 13.40 8.43 4.41
CA ASP A 156 13.84 7.14 4.97
C ASP A 156 13.29 6.91 6.38
N ALA A 157 13.20 7.96 7.21
CA ALA A 157 12.57 7.88 8.53
C ALA A 157 11.09 7.52 8.42
N LEU A 158 10.36 8.10 7.45
CA LEU A 158 8.96 7.76 7.18
C LEU A 158 8.81 6.27 6.80
N LEU A 159 9.65 5.77 5.89
CA LEU A 159 9.64 4.36 5.50
C LEU A 159 9.96 3.43 6.67
N LEU A 160 10.92 3.80 7.52
CA LEU A 160 11.25 3.05 8.73
C LEU A 160 10.10 3.05 9.75
N LEU A 161 9.41 4.17 9.93
CA LEU A 161 8.24 4.25 10.81
C LEU A 161 7.12 3.33 10.33
N LEU A 162 6.81 3.35 9.02
CA LEU A 162 5.82 2.44 8.43
C LEU A 162 6.24 0.97 8.55
N TRP A 163 7.52 0.69 8.39
CA TRP A 163 8.05 -0.67 8.58
C TRP A 163 7.97 -1.12 10.04
N LEU A 164 8.22 -0.23 11.02
CA LEU A 164 8.14 -0.54 12.46
C LEU A 164 6.72 -0.94 12.89
N GLU A 165 5.69 -0.46 12.20
CA GLU A 165 4.30 -0.86 12.43
C GLU A 165 4.08 -2.35 12.14
N GLU A 166 4.61 -2.84 11.01
CA GLU A 166 4.41 -4.23 10.57
C GLU A 166 5.53 -5.19 11.03
N ARG A 167 6.76 -4.71 11.15
CA ARG A 167 7.99 -5.45 11.52
C ARG A 167 8.27 -6.66 10.63
N GLU A 168 7.80 -6.65 9.41
CA GLU A 168 8.01 -7.72 8.44
C GLU A 168 9.28 -7.49 7.62
N TYR A 169 10.03 -8.57 7.35
CA TYR A 169 11.19 -8.48 6.47
C TYR A 169 10.77 -8.18 5.03
N THR A 170 11.33 -7.13 4.44
CA THR A 170 11.18 -6.77 3.03
C THR A 170 12.54 -6.61 2.36
N ARG A 171 12.62 -6.88 1.06
CA ARG A 171 13.86 -6.66 0.29
C ARG A 171 14.29 -5.18 0.30
N TYR A 172 13.33 -4.28 0.38
CA TYR A 172 13.57 -2.84 0.41
C TYR A 172 14.23 -2.37 1.72
N LEU A 173 14.10 -3.13 2.82
CA LEU A 173 14.77 -2.84 4.08
C LEU A 173 16.29 -2.77 3.91
N LEU A 174 16.87 -3.60 3.01
CA LEU A 174 18.28 -3.58 2.69
C LEU A 174 18.73 -2.30 1.97
N VAL A 175 17.80 -1.49 1.48
CA VAL A 175 18.08 -0.23 0.82
C VAL A 175 17.84 0.95 1.75
N TYR A 176 16.65 1.08 2.34
CA TYR A 176 16.34 2.28 3.12
C TYR A 176 16.99 2.30 4.51
N LEU A 177 17.33 1.15 5.11
CA LEU A 177 18.07 1.14 6.38
C LEU A 177 19.51 1.67 6.23
N PRO A 178 20.33 1.19 5.26
CA PRO A 178 21.63 1.80 4.98
C PRO A 178 21.52 3.26 4.52
N ALA A 179 20.50 3.63 3.73
CA ALA A 179 20.28 5.00 3.29
C ALA A 179 19.99 5.92 4.48
N PHE A 180 19.18 5.48 5.44
CA PHE A 180 18.93 6.21 6.68
C PHE A 180 20.24 6.41 7.49
N CYS A 181 21.02 5.35 7.71
CA CYS A 181 22.30 5.45 8.40
C CYS A 181 23.27 6.41 7.70
N TRP A 182 23.30 6.34 6.36
CA TRP A 182 24.10 7.24 5.54
C TRP A 182 23.61 8.70 5.67
N SER A 183 22.31 8.95 5.65
CA SER A 183 21.73 10.30 5.76
C SER A 183 22.04 10.94 7.13
N VAL A 184 22.00 10.16 8.21
CA VAL A 184 22.41 10.61 9.55
C VAL A 184 23.90 10.98 9.55
N TRP A 185 24.76 10.12 9.01
CA TRP A 185 26.19 10.39 8.87
C TRP A 185 26.47 11.65 8.04
N ALA A 186 25.80 11.79 6.89
CA ALA A 186 25.92 12.94 6.00
C ALA A 186 25.49 14.24 6.70
N LEU A 187 24.36 14.18 7.43
CA LEU A 187 23.88 15.31 8.22
C LEU A 187 24.90 15.72 9.30
N CYS A 188 25.47 14.76 10.03
CA CYS A 188 26.50 15.03 11.03
C CYS A 188 27.72 15.75 10.43
N ILE A 189 28.15 15.34 9.23
CA ILE A 189 29.27 16.01 8.54
C ILE A 189 28.90 17.45 8.16
N LEU A 190 27.71 17.66 7.57
CA LEU A 190 27.26 18.98 7.13
C LEU A 190 27.05 19.93 8.31
N VAL A 191 26.54 19.41 9.43
CA VAL A 191 26.42 20.18 10.69
C VAL A 191 27.79 20.59 11.20
N ARG A 192 28.73 19.64 11.29
CA ARG A 192 30.12 19.95 11.73
C ARG A 192 30.80 20.97 10.80
N GLN A 193 30.52 20.94 9.51
CA GLN A 193 31.05 21.88 8.53
C GLN A 193 30.32 23.23 8.52
N LYS A 194 29.30 23.42 9.38
CA LYS A 194 28.51 24.66 9.49
C LYS A 194 27.96 25.13 8.13
N SER A 195 27.48 24.18 7.31
CA SER A 195 26.99 24.44 5.93
C SER A 195 25.78 25.37 5.88
N TRP A 196 25.04 25.53 7.00
CA TRP A 196 23.92 26.48 7.12
C TRP A 196 24.34 27.96 7.08
N LYS A 197 25.61 28.30 7.33
CA LYS A 197 26.07 29.70 7.32
C LYS A 197 25.96 30.38 5.95
N GLY A 198 25.75 29.60 4.87
CA GLY A 198 25.51 30.11 3.53
C GLY A 198 24.05 30.44 3.21
N ILE A 199 23.12 30.22 4.14
CA ILE A 199 21.69 30.41 3.91
C ILE A 199 21.34 31.88 4.13
N PRO A 200 20.82 32.59 3.11
CA PRO A 200 20.52 34.04 3.24
C PRO A 200 19.32 34.34 4.15
N GLN A 201 18.55 33.41 4.59
CA GLN A 201 17.47 33.57 5.56
C GLN A 201 17.16 32.21 6.23
N PRO A 202 17.94 31.75 7.22
CA PRO A 202 17.83 30.40 7.77
C PRO A 202 16.45 30.11 8.41
N LYS A 203 15.80 31.10 8.98
CA LYS A 203 14.46 30.97 9.58
C LYS A 203 13.38 30.65 8.54
N LYS A 204 13.39 31.32 7.38
CA LYS A 204 12.42 31.04 6.29
C LYS A 204 12.68 29.70 5.63
N PHE A 205 13.95 29.31 5.49
CA PHE A 205 14.34 28.01 4.98
C PHE A 205 13.83 26.88 5.89
N ALA A 206 14.10 26.98 7.21
CA ALA A 206 13.59 26.02 8.18
C ALA A 206 12.05 25.94 8.21
N ALA A 207 11.37 27.09 8.14
CA ALA A 207 9.91 27.13 8.04
C ALA A 207 9.38 26.43 6.77
N GLY A 208 10.05 26.58 5.63
CA GLY A 208 9.69 25.88 4.38
C GLY A 208 9.83 24.36 4.52
N VAL A 209 10.92 23.87 5.09
CA VAL A 209 11.14 22.44 5.34
C VAL A 209 10.07 21.86 6.28
N VAL A 210 9.78 22.56 7.38
CA VAL A 210 8.74 22.12 8.34
C VAL A 210 7.36 22.13 7.68
N ALA A 211 7.02 23.17 6.92
CA ALA A 211 5.72 23.22 6.22
C ALA A 211 5.56 22.07 5.21
N THR A 212 6.60 21.76 4.44
CA THR A 212 6.58 20.63 3.49
C THR A 212 6.43 19.30 4.22
N ALA A 213 7.16 19.08 5.31
CA ALA A 213 7.05 17.86 6.11
C ALA A 213 5.65 17.69 6.71
N LEU A 214 5.05 18.77 7.24
CA LEU A 214 3.68 18.76 7.76
C LEU A 214 2.65 18.48 6.68
N LEU A 215 2.77 19.10 5.50
CA LEU A 215 1.87 18.84 4.37
C LEU A 215 1.96 17.37 3.92
N THR A 216 3.16 16.79 3.88
CA THR A 216 3.36 15.38 3.54
C THR A 216 2.72 14.47 4.60
N ALA A 217 2.92 14.76 5.88
CA ALA A 217 2.34 13.99 6.98
C ALA A 217 0.81 14.08 6.98
N VAL A 218 0.24 15.28 6.78
CA VAL A 218 -1.22 15.48 6.68
C VAL A 218 -1.80 14.77 5.46
N SER A 219 -1.15 14.87 4.29
CA SER A 219 -1.58 14.17 3.08
C SER A 219 -1.58 12.65 3.28
N LEU A 220 -0.53 12.12 3.92
CA LEU A 220 -0.44 10.69 4.22
C LEU A 220 -1.54 10.25 5.21
N ALA A 221 -1.72 10.99 6.32
CA ALA A 221 -2.76 10.70 7.30
C ALA A 221 -4.16 10.77 6.68
N TYR A 222 -4.42 11.78 5.83
CA TYR A 222 -5.69 11.88 5.11
C TYR A 222 -5.92 10.69 4.19
N SER A 223 -4.93 10.27 3.42
CA SER A 223 -5.06 9.16 2.47
C SER A 223 -5.17 7.79 3.12
N THR A 224 -4.52 7.59 4.27
CA THR A 224 -4.49 6.28 4.94
C THR A 224 -5.59 6.10 5.97
N MET A 225 -6.02 7.18 6.64
CA MET A 225 -6.97 7.10 7.75
C MET A 225 -8.37 7.64 7.39
N TYR A 226 -8.45 8.86 6.85
CA TYR A 226 -9.74 9.55 6.68
C TYR A 226 -10.50 9.11 5.43
N GLN A 227 -9.86 9.11 4.28
CA GLN A 227 -10.51 8.80 3.00
C GLN A 227 -11.09 7.36 2.95
N PRO A 228 -10.42 6.33 3.49
CA PRO A 228 -10.98 4.99 3.53
C PRO A 228 -12.25 4.85 4.37
N ALA A 229 -12.39 5.64 5.43
CA ALA A 229 -13.53 5.54 6.35
C ALA A 229 -14.82 6.20 5.81
N SER A 230 -14.70 7.20 4.93
CA SER A 230 -15.80 8.10 4.58
C SER A 230 -16.65 7.69 3.38
N ALA A 231 -16.21 6.73 2.55
CA ALA A 231 -16.96 6.35 1.36
C ALA A 231 -17.88 5.14 1.64
N PRO A 232 -19.22 5.35 1.58
CA PRO A 232 -20.17 4.27 1.85
C PRO A 232 -20.15 3.22 0.74
N MET A 233 -20.23 1.95 1.15
CA MET A 233 -20.36 0.81 0.26
C MET A 233 -21.76 0.23 0.41
N HIS A 234 -22.51 0.23 -0.67
CA HIS A 234 -23.85 -0.31 -0.71
C HIS A 234 -24.03 -1.22 -1.94
N PHE A 235 -24.70 -2.32 -1.73
CA PHE A 235 -25.13 -3.23 -2.80
C PHE A 235 -26.64 -3.40 -2.72
N SER A 236 -27.28 -3.38 -3.88
CA SER A 236 -28.63 -3.88 -4.04
C SER A 236 -28.51 -5.30 -4.59
N MET A 237 -28.88 -6.29 -3.79
CA MET A 237 -28.93 -7.70 -4.20
C MET A 237 -30.35 -8.20 -4.04
N LYS A 238 -30.87 -8.85 -5.08
CA LYS A 238 -32.24 -9.37 -5.10
C LYS A 238 -32.25 -10.71 -5.81
N ALA A 239 -33.03 -11.64 -5.27
CA ALA A 239 -33.37 -12.87 -5.93
C ALA A 239 -34.87 -12.91 -6.17
N GLU A 240 -35.27 -13.19 -7.39
CA GLU A 240 -36.67 -13.23 -7.81
C GLU A 240 -36.99 -14.61 -8.39
N PHE A 241 -38.00 -15.26 -7.79
CA PHE A 241 -38.57 -16.46 -8.38
C PHE A 241 -39.49 -16.05 -9.50
N GLY A 242 -39.33 -16.68 -10.67
CA GLY A 242 -40.22 -16.51 -11.80
C GLY A 242 -41.36 -17.50 -11.75
N LYS A 243 -42.27 -17.37 -12.71
CA LYS A 243 -43.38 -18.28 -12.84
C LYS A 243 -42.85 -19.71 -13.08
N ALA A 244 -43.22 -20.63 -12.19
CA ALA A 244 -42.88 -22.03 -12.35
C ALA A 244 -43.67 -22.66 -13.49
N TRP A 245 -43.12 -23.70 -14.13
CA TRP A 245 -43.81 -24.47 -15.15
C TRP A 245 -43.52 -25.96 -15.02
N GLU A 246 -44.49 -26.77 -15.47
CA GLU A 246 -44.35 -28.24 -15.53
C GLU A 246 -44.03 -28.71 -16.95
N ASP A 247 -43.31 -29.84 -17.02
CA ASP A 247 -43.21 -30.66 -18.21
C ASP A 247 -44.01 -31.95 -17.93
N GLU A 248 -45.02 -32.24 -18.77
CA GLU A 248 -45.88 -33.42 -18.60
C GLU A 248 -45.10 -34.75 -18.57
N ASN A 249 -43.91 -34.78 -19.16
CA ASN A 249 -43.07 -35.97 -19.24
C ASN A 249 -42.06 -36.11 -18.09
N LEU A 250 -41.97 -35.13 -17.22
CA LEU A 250 -40.97 -35.10 -16.13
C LEU A 250 -41.66 -35.02 -14.76
N PRO A 251 -41.14 -35.71 -13.73
CA PRO A 251 -41.67 -35.65 -12.38
C PRO A 251 -41.18 -34.38 -11.61
N PHE A 252 -40.84 -33.33 -12.34
CA PHE A 252 -40.27 -32.11 -11.78
C PHE A 252 -41.02 -30.87 -12.25
N VAL A 253 -41.08 -29.89 -11.34
CA VAL A 253 -41.44 -28.50 -11.63
C VAL A 253 -40.18 -27.69 -11.85
N HIS A 254 -40.14 -26.95 -12.96
CA HIS A 254 -39.05 -26.05 -13.27
C HIS A 254 -39.29 -24.68 -12.66
N VAL A 255 -38.40 -24.21 -11.79
CA VAL A 255 -38.50 -22.93 -11.10
C VAL A 255 -37.40 -22.00 -11.65
N PRO A 256 -37.75 -20.95 -12.39
CA PRO A 256 -36.81 -19.95 -12.82
C PRO A 256 -36.43 -19.03 -11.65
N LEU A 257 -35.16 -18.72 -11.57
CA LEU A 257 -34.58 -17.85 -10.56
C LEU A 257 -33.77 -16.78 -11.27
N THR A 258 -34.07 -15.53 -11.02
CA THR A 258 -33.27 -14.40 -11.47
C THR A 258 -32.54 -13.77 -10.30
N LEU A 259 -31.22 -13.71 -10.42
CA LEU A 259 -30.32 -13.15 -9.42
C LEU A 259 -29.84 -11.80 -9.92
N HIS A 260 -30.06 -10.75 -9.15
CA HIS A 260 -29.62 -9.38 -9.45
C HIS A 260 -28.60 -8.91 -8.42
N MET A 261 -27.58 -8.22 -8.92
CA MET A 261 -26.58 -7.54 -8.08
C MET A 261 -26.24 -6.20 -8.72
N LYS A 262 -26.28 -5.13 -7.93
CA LYS A 262 -25.93 -3.77 -8.38
C LYS A 262 -25.05 -3.10 -7.34
N ASN A 263 -23.97 -2.48 -7.78
CA ASN A 263 -23.16 -1.62 -6.94
C ASN A 263 -23.83 -0.24 -6.85
N THR A 264 -24.47 0.05 -5.72
CA THR A 264 -25.09 1.36 -5.44
C THR A 264 -24.19 2.25 -4.58
N GLY A 265 -22.99 1.77 -4.25
CA GLY A 265 -21.96 2.54 -3.54
C GLY A 265 -21.24 3.53 -4.45
N GLY A 266 -20.37 4.36 -3.87
CA GLY A 266 -19.59 5.37 -4.57
C GLY A 266 -18.24 4.91 -5.11
N ILE A 267 -17.90 3.62 -4.99
CA ILE A 267 -16.56 3.08 -5.30
C ILE A 267 -16.69 1.77 -6.06
N PRO A 268 -15.91 1.56 -7.13
CA PRO A 268 -15.82 0.27 -7.81
C PRO A 268 -15.15 -0.78 -6.92
N VAL A 269 -15.55 -2.04 -7.07
CA VAL A 269 -15.06 -3.18 -6.27
C VAL A 269 -14.62 -4.34 -7.15
N TYR A 270 -13.75 -5.20 -6.61
CA TYR A 270 -13.54 -6.55 -7.09
C TYR A 270 -14.46 -7.50 -6.32
N ILE A 271 -15.17 -8.38 -7.00
CA ILE A 271 -15.91 -9.47 -6.38
C ILE A 271 -14.93 -10.64 -6.17
N ILE A 272 -14.57 -10.89 -4.91
CA ILE A 272 -13.59 -11.92 -4.55
C ILE A 272 -14.24 -13.30 -4.56
N ASN A 273 -15.43 -13.39 -3.95
CA ASN A 273 -16.18 -14.65 -3.84
C ASN A 273 -17.67 -14.35 -3.93
N ASP A 274 -18.42 -15.30 -4.45
CA ASP A 274 -19.87 -15.21 -4.61
C ASP A 274 -20.50 -16.58 -4.48
N ILE A 275 -21.69 -16.63 -3.88
CA ILE A 275 -22.47 -17.85 -3.77
C ILE A 275 -23.95 -17.51 -3.72
N TYR A 276 -24.75 -18.26 -4.48
CA TYR A 276 -26.17 -18.38 -4.22
C TYR A 276 -26.48 -19.77 -3.68
N THR A 277 -27.46 -19.86 -2.79
CA THR A 277 -27.92 -21.13 -2.23
C THR A 277 -29.44 -21.12 -2.17
N VAL A 278 -30.06 -22.08 -2.82
CA VAL A 278 -31.49 -22.34 -2.74
C VAL A 278 -31.71 -23.47 -1.73
N ARG A 279 -32.53 -23.21 -0.72
CA ARG A 279 -32.87 -24.19 0.32
C ARG A 279 -34.36 -24.38 0.38
N GLY A 280 -34.79 -25.63 0.48
CA GLY A 280 -36.14 -26.00 0.90
C GLY A 280 -36.21 -26.10 2.41
N ARG A 281 -37.23 -25.51 3.01
CA ARG A 281 -37.55 -25.62 4.43
C ARG A 281 -38.79 -26.50 4.56
N ALA A 282 -38.70 -27.55 5.35
CA ALA A 282 -39.84 -28.39 5.78
C ALA A 282 -40.06 -28.18 7.27
N ALA A 283 -41.26 -27.85 7.65
CA ALA A 283 -41.66 -27.77 9.04
C ALA A 283 -42.11 -29.13 9.54
N LEU A 284 -41.60 -29.56 10.71
CA LEU A 284 -42.12 -30.66 11.46
C LEU A 284 -43.12 -30.08 12.48
N TYR A 285 -44.38 -30.40 12.29
CA TYR A 285 -45.46 -29.81 13.06
C TYR A 285 -45.58 -30.44 14.46
N SER A 286 -45.71 -29.60 15.48
CA SER A 286 -46.05 -29.97 16.84
C SER A 286 -47.57 -29.89 17.06
N LYS A 287 -48.03 -30.45 18.16
CA LYS A 287 -49.47 -30.40 18.55
C LYS A 287 -49.88 -29.06 19.19
N GLY A 288 -48.89 -28.17 19.45
CA GLY A 288 -49.16 -26.89 20.10
C GLY A 288 -49.51 -26.97 21.57
N ASP A 289 -49.11 -28.07 22.23
CA ASP A 289 -49.39 -28.31 23.64
C ASP A 289 -48.40 -27.63 24.59
N GLU A 290 -47.35 -27.04 24.06
CA GLU A 290 -46.28 -26.35 24.81
C GLU A 290 -46.55 -24.87 24.98
N ASP A 291 -46.00 -24.26 26.06
CA ASP A 291 -46.08 -22.82 26.26
C ASP A 291 -45.05 -22.12 25.35
N LEU A 292 -45.49 -21.12 24.59
CA LEU A 292 -44.63 -20.32 23.69
C LEU A 292 -43.37 -19.78 24.40
N MET A 293 -43.45 -19.45 25.67
CA MET A 293 -42.32 -18.98 26.47
C MET A 293 -41.32 -20.09 26.82
N GLU A 294 -41.81 -21.32 26.97
CA GLU A 294 -40.96 -22.48 27.25
C GLU A 294 -40.19 -22.85 25.98
N GLU A 295 -40.87 -22.89 24.85
CA GLU A 295 -40.27 -23.14 23.54
C GLU A 295 -39.24 -22.05 23.15
N TRP A 296 -39.55 -20.77 23.45
CA TRP A 296 -38.60 -19.68 23.24
C TRP A 296 -37.34 -19.85 24.09
N ARG A 297 -37.44 -20.27 25.36
CA ARG A 297 -36.30 -20.53 26.22
C ARG A 297 -35.46 -21.69 25.72
N GLU A 298 -36.09 -22.74 25.24
CA GLU A 298 -35.38 -23.88 24.65
C GLU A 298 -34.70 -23.53 23.34
N SER A 299 -35.31 -22.68 22.51
CA SER A 299 -34.73 -22.25 21.22
C SER A 299 -33.40 -21.50 21.37
N VAL A 300 -33.24 -20.76 22.46
CA VAL A 300 -31.98 -20.04 22.77
C VAL A 300 -30.82 -21.01 23.05
N GLY A 301 -31.11 -22.24 23.53
CA GLY A 301 -30.08 -23.24 23.82
C GLY A 301 -29.79 -24.22 22.66
N LYS A 302 -30.61 -24.25 21.62
CA LYS A 302 -30.46 -25.19 20.48
C LYS A 302 -29.53 -24.57 19.42
N GLN A 303 -28.42 -25.26 19.10
CA GLN A 303 -27.51 -24.83 18.00
C GLN A 303 -28.26 -24.82 16.67
N GLY A 304 -28.38 -23.65 16.05
CA GLY A 304 -29.02 -23.45 14.73
C GLY A 304 -30.44 -22.92 14.77
N ALA A 305 -31.05 -22.75 15.95
CA ALA A 305 -32.28 -22.00 16.10
C ALA A 305 -32.03 -20.51 15.85
N ARG A 306 -32.98 -19.79 15.23
CA ARG A 306 -32.93 -18.34 15.17
C ARG A 306 -33.19 -17.82 16.58
N GLU A 307 -32.23 -17.16 17.18
CA GLU A 307 -32.38 -16.55 18.50
C GLU A 307 -33.64 -15.66 18.53
N GLY A 308 -34.58 -16.01 19.43
CA GLY A 308 -35.79 -15.23 19.63
C GLY A 308 -36.97 -15.59 18.74
N GLU A 309 -36.95 -16.66 17.96
CA GLU A 309 -38.11 -17.21 17.26
C GLU A 309 -38.63 -18.46 17.96
N ALA A 310 -39.93 -18.48 18.30
CA ALA A 310 -40.65 -19.65 18.77
C ALA A 310 -42.00 -19.74 18.06
N GLU A 311 -42.36 -20.91 17.58
CA GLU A 311 -43.61 -21.18 16.86
C GLU A 311 -44.32 -22.38 17.48
N LEU A 312 -45.46 -22.17 18.11
CA LEU A 312 -46.23 -23.17 18.85
C LEU A 312 -46.57 -24.44 18.06
N TYR A 313 -46.68 -24.33 16.76
CA TYR A 313 -47.09 -25.45 15.91
C TYR A 313 -45.96 -26.06 15.09
N VAL A 314 -44.72 -25.63 15.33
CA VAL A 314 -43.55 -26.14 14.63
C VAL A 314 -42.49 -26.57 15.63
N ASP A 315 -42.23 -27.86 15.73
CA ASP A 315 -41.20 -28.43 16.57
C ASP A 315 -39.79 -28.22 16.03
N GLN A 316 -39.62 -28.41 14.70
CA GLN A 316 -38.32 -28.30 14.08
C GLN A 316 -38.42 -27.91 12.61
N PHE A 317 -37.46 -27.08 12.13
CA PHE A 317 -37.25 -26.83 10.72
C PHE A 317 -36.12 -27.69 10.15
N LYS A 318 -36.44 -28.46 9.11
CA LYS A 318 -35.44 -29.19 8.34
C LYS A 318 -35.09 -28.40 7.06
N TYR A 319 -33.82 -28.07 6.89
CA TYR A 319 -33.33 -27.38 5.71
C TYR A 319 -32.60 -28.35 4.79
N THR A 320 -32.94 -28.31 3.49
CA THR A 320 -32.28 -29.11 2.46
C THR A 320 -31.77 -28.18 1.37
N THR A 321 -30.50 -28.27 1.03
CA THR A 321 -29.94 -27.52 -0.09
C THR A 321 -30.39 -28.14 -1.41
N ILE A 322 -31.13 -27.39 -2.22
CA ILE A 322 -31.66 -27.82 -3.52
C ILE A 322 -30.67 -27.46 -4.63
N SER A 323 -30.14 -26.24 -4.60
CA SER A 323 -29.21 -25.75 -5.60
C SER A 323 -28.22 -24.78 -4.93
N SER A 324 -26.98 -24.87 -5.34
CA SER A 324 -25.94 -23.95 -4.90
C SER A 324 -24.98 -23.71 -6.06
N GLY A 325 -24.45 -22.50 -6.18
CA GLY A 325 -23.54 -22.22 -7.26
C GLY A 325 -23.00 -20.80 -7.18
N ARG A 326 -22.23 -20.49 -8.20
CA ARG A 326 -21.72 -19.14 -8.41
C ARG A 326 -22.62 -18.38 -9.37
N PHE A 327 -22.71 -17.07 -9.16
CA PHE A 327 -23.51 -16.20 -10.03
C PHE A 327 -22.71 -15.05 -10.64
N TYR A 328 -21.44 -14.87 -10.22
CA TYR A 328 -20.53 -13.89 -10.80
C TYR A 328 -19.15 -14.51 -11.04
N HIS A 329 -18.28 -13.81 -11.75
CA HIS A 329 -16.90 -14.26 -11.99
C HIS A 329 -15.95 -13.76 -10.90
N SER A 330 -15.21 -14.66 -10.26
CA SER A 330 -14.23 -14.30 -9.24
C SER A 330 -13.13 -13.41 -9.81
N GLY A 331 -12.89 -12.31 -9.09
CA GLY A 331 -11.88 -11.34 -9.46
C GLY A 331 -12.35 -10.24 -10.39
N ASP A 332 -13.52 -10.40 -11.04
CA ASP A 332 -14.07 -9.37 -11.90
C ASP A 332 -14.50 -8.13 -11.10
N SER A 333 -14.43 -6.99 -11.75
CA SER A 333 -14.83 -5.73 -11.13
C SER A 333 -16.30 -5.42 -11.38
N LEU A 334 -16.94 -4.84 -10.35
CA LEU A 334 -18.27 -4.26 -10.46
C LEU A 334 -18.17 -2.76 -10.24
N ASP A 335 -18.36 -1.99 -11.32
CA ASP A 335 -18.21 -0.53 -11.29
C ASP A 335 -19.42 0.14 -10.63
N VAL A 336 -19.29 1.43 -10.27
CA VAL A 336 -20.36 2.22 -9.66
C VAL A 336 -21.56 2.30 -10.58
N GLY A 337 -22.73 1.95 -10.04
CA GLY A 337 -23.98 1.90 -10.80
C GLY A 337 -24.14 0.69 -11.74
N GLN A 338 -23.10 -0.10 -11.91
CA GLN A 338 -23.15 -1.31 -12.75
C GLN A 338 -24.06 -2.35 -12.12
N GLU A 339 -24.89 -2.94 -12.96
CA GLU A 339 -25.83 -4.01 -12.61
C GLU A 339 -25.45 -5.28 -13.36
N TYR A 340 -25.59 -6.40 -12.68
CA TYR A 340 -25.41 -7.73 -13.22
C TYR A 340 -26.63 -8.57 -12.88
N ALA A 341 -27.16 -9.30 -13.89
CA ALA A 341 -28.27 -10.22 -13.71
C ALA A 341 -27.96 -11.58 -14.32
N MET A 342 -28.31 -12.63 -13.60
CA MET A 342 -28.14 -14.01 -14.03
C MET A 342 -29.45 -14.77 -13.86
N LYS A 343 -29.84 -15.51 -14.90
CA LYS A 343 -31.00 -16.39 -14.84
C LYS A 343 -30.55 -17.83 -14.68
N ARG A 344 -31.19 -18.55 -13.79
CA ARG A 344 -31.03 -19.98 -13.54
C ARG A 344 -32.40 -20.64 -13.49
N VAL A 345 -32.45 -21.93 -13.77
CA VAL A 345 -33.62 -22.76 -13.56
C VAL A 345 -33.17 -23.94 -12.73
N PHE A 346 -33.86 -24.18 -11.64
CA PHE A 346 -33.65 -25.39 -10.83
C PHE A 346 -34.93 -26.24 -10.87
N GLN A 347 -34.78 -27.50 -10.55
CA GLN A 347 -35.85 -28.48 -10.59
C GLN A 347 -36.29 -28.84 -9.20
N LEU A 348 -37.58 -28.91 -8.98
CA LEU A 348 -38.20 -29.28 -7.73
C LEU A 348 -39.10 -30.50 -7.98
N PRO A 349 -38.95 -31.62 -7.22
CA PRO A 349 -39.90 -32.72 -7.32
C PRO A 349 -41.32 -32.24 -7.02
N ARG A 350 -42.33 -32.83 -7.69
CA ARG A 350 -43.75 -32.43 -7.51
C ARG A 350 -44.29 -32.71 -6.13
N ASP A 351 -43.83 -33.79 -5.50
CA ASP A 351 -44.25 -34.28 -4.21
C ASP A 351 -43.36 -33.86 -3.06
N VAL A 352 -42.58 -32.77 -3.24
CA VAL A 352 -41.66 -32.31 -2.22
C VAL A 352 -42.41 -31.73 -1.02
N GLY A 353 -42.04 -32.20 0.14
CA GLY A 353 -42.65 -31.76 1.42
C GLY A 353 -41.98 -30.50 1.97
N TYR A 354 -41.73 -29.49 1.14
CA TYR A 354 -41.22 -28.20 1.60
C TYR A 354 -42.35 -27.16 1.70
N ASP A 355 -42.34 -26.38 2.76
CA ASP A 355 -43.30 -25.30 2.98
C ASP A 355 -42.82 -24.03 2.28
N THR A 356 -41.52 -23.79 2.33
CA THR A 356 -40.91 -22.55 1.86
C THR A 356 -39.62 -22.85 1.08
N LEU A 357 -39.38 -22.06 0.03
CA LEU A 357 -38.07 -21.98 -0.60
C LEU A 357 -37.40 -20.68 -0.20
N SER A 358 -36.17 -20.77 0.22
CA SER A 358 -35.34 -19.59 0.50
C SER A 358 -34.15 -19.53 -0.43
N VAL A 359 -33.84 -18.34 -0.93
CA VAL A 359 -32.62 -18.06 -1.70
C VAL A 359 -31.75 -17.11 -0.90
N ALA A 360 -30.55 -17.53 -0.60
CA ALA A 360 -29.53 -16.67 -0.01
C ALA A 360 -28.49 -16.31 -1.07
N LEU A 361 -28.22 -15.01 -1.23
CA LEU A 361 -27.14 -14.47 -2.00
C LEU A 361 -26.06 -13.95 -1.06
N GLN A 362 -24.81 -14.30 -1.31
CA GLN A 362 -23.68 -13.78 -0.55
C GLN A 362 -22.53 -13.45 -1.49
N ILE A 363 -21.93 -12.28 -1.29
CA ILE A 363 -20.73 -11.86 -1.96
C ILE A 363 -19.66 -11.45 -0.93
N SER A 364 -18.41 -11.66 -1.31
CA SER A 364 -17.25 -11.07 -0.67
C SER A 364 -16.57 -10.17 -1.69
N TYR A 365 -16.29 -8.96 -1.30
CA TYR A 365 -15.74 -7.94 -2.21
C TYR A 365 -14.55 -7.23 -1.60
N MET A 366 -13.72 -6.59 -2.45
CA MET A 366 -12.60 -5.74 -2.08
C MET A 366 -12.67 -4.42 -2.86
N ARG A 367 -12.36 -3.32 -2.21
CA ARG A 367 -12.41 -1.97 -2.82
C ARG A 367 -11.25 -1.75 -3.79
N LYS A 368 -11.54 -1.27 -5.01
CA LYS A 368 -10.52 -0.95 -6.02
C LYS A 368 -9.69 0.28 -5.66
N ASP A 369 -10.23 1.20 -4.87
CA ASP A 369 -9.51 2.41 -4.43
C ASP A 369 -8.45 2.12 -3.35
N ARG A 370 -8.48 0.95 -2.72
CA ARG A 370 -7.50 0.53 -1.71
C ARG A 370 -6.48 -0.47 -2.23
N GLY A 371 -6.85 -1.31 -3.17
CA GLY A 371 -5.93 -2.33 -3.67
C GLY A 371 -6.21 -2.73 -5.11
N ARG A 372 -5.17 -3.20 -5.78
CA ARG A 372 -5.22 -3.75 -7.13
C ARG A 372 -4.98 -5.25 -7.07
N LEU A 373 -5.99 -6.00 -7.44
CA LEU A 373 -5.94 -7.46 -7.55
C LEU A 373 -5.27 -7.85 -8.88
N ASP A 374 -4.42 -8.85 -8.84
CA ASP A 374 -3.97 -9.56 -10.03
C ASP A 374 -5.09 -10.52 -10.46
N VAL A 375 -5.95 -10.03 -11.35
CA VAL A 375 -7.15 -10.73 -11.76
C VAL A 375 -6.81 -11.99 -12.56
N GLU A 376 -5.76 -11.96 -13.37
CA GLU A 376 -5.34 -13.09 -14.19
C GLU A 376 -4.90 -14.28 -13.32
N GLU A 377 -4.08 -14.01 -12.29
CA GLU A 377 -3.68 -15.02 -11.30
C GLU A 377 -4.91 -15.50 -10.49
N PHE A 378 -5.77 -14.57 -10.06
CA PHE A 378 -6.90 -14.87 -9.19
C PHE A 378 -8.03 -15.62 -9.87
N SER A 379 -8.27 -15.41 -11.16
CA SER A 379 -9.38 -16.02 -11.90
C SER A 379 -9.22 -17.52 -12.13
N SER A 380 -8.02 -18.06 -11.97
CA SER A 380 -7.71 -19.47 -12.16
C SER A 380 -7.94 -20.26 -10.85
N PRO A 381 -8.98 -21.12 -10.77
CA PRO A 381 -9.23 -21.90 -9.56
C PRO A 381 -8.28 -23.07 -9.42
N HIS A 382 -7.87 -23.36 -8.19
CA HIS A 382 -7.11 -24.55 -7.80
C HIS A 382 -8.07 -25.55 -7.10
N PRO A 383 -8.44 -26.67 -7.76
CA PRO A 383 -9.26 -27.70 -7.14
C PRO A 383 -8.49 -28.39 -6.02
N SER A 384 -9.08 -28.47 -4.82
CA SER A 384 -8.42 -29.11 -3.66
C SER A 384 -8.18 -30.61 -3.83
N TRP A 385 -8.87 -31.26 -4.78
CA TRP A 385 -8.70 -32.69 -5.07
C TRP A 385 -7.64 -32.98 -6.17
N ASN A 386 -6.94 -31.94 -6.64
CA ASN A 386 -5.91 -32.09 -7.65
C ASN A 386 -4.56 -32.43 -7.00
N GLU A 387 -4.18 -33.70 -6.96
CA GLU A 387 -2.92 -34.20 -6.40
C GLU A 387 -1.65 -33.61 -7.06
N ARG A 388 -1.77 -33.10 -8.29
CA ARG A 388 -0.64 -32.49 -9.02
C ARG A 388 -0.29 -31.11 -8.50
N ASP A 389 -1.15 -30.50 -7.67
CA ASP A 389 -0.92 -29.21 -7.06
C ASP A 389 -0.81 -29.34 -5.53
N PRO A 390 0.37 -29.74 -5.02
CA PRO A 390 0.55 -30.06 -3.61
C PRO A 390 0.32 -28.88 -2.66
N LEU A 391 0.35 -27.66 -3.18
CA LEU A 391 0.09 -26.45 -2.38
C LEU A 391 -1.39 -26.33 -1.98
N TYR A 392 -2.28 -26.77 -2.86
CA TYR A 392 -3.73 -26.69 -2.69
C TYR A 392 -4.41 -28.06 -2.51
N TYR A 393 -3.63 -29.14 -2.56
CA TYR A 393 -4.17 -30.48 -2.36
C TYR A 393 -4.63 -30.71 -0.94
N CYS A 394 -5.83 -31.21 -0.82
CA CYS A 394 -6.38 -31.72 0.44
C CYS A 394 -7.31 -32.90 0.11
N GLU A 395 -7.14 -34.00 0.82
CA GLU A 395 -7.95 -35.18 0.63
C GLU A 395 -9.45 -34.86 0.73
N PRO A 396 -10.28 -35.22 -0.27
CA PRO A 396 -11.71 -34.89 -0.28
C PRO A 396 -12.47 -35.34 0.97
N ALA A 397 -12.08 -36.47 1.58
CA ALA A 397 -12.65 -36.98 2.81
C ALA A 397 -12.46 -35.99 4.00
N ILE A 398 -11.41 -35.19 3.97
CA ILE A 398 -11.08 -34.21 5.02
C ILE A 398 -11.64 -32.82 4.70
N CYS A 399 -11.50 -32.37 3.46
CA CYS A 399 -11.83 -31.00 3.04
C CYS A 399 -13.18 -30.87 2.33
N GLY A 400 -13.83 -31.97 1.95
CA GLY A 400 -15.13 -31.96 1.28
C GLY A 400 -15.10 -31.41 -0.15
N GLY A 401 -13.95 -31.36 -0.83
CA GLY A 401 -13.82 -30.82 -2.18
C GLY A 401 -14.06 -29.30 -2.25
N GLN A 402 -13.03 -28.53 -2.55
CA GLN A 402 -13.11 -27.05 -2.57
C GLN A 402 -12.42 -26.48 -3.80
N LEU A 403 -12.90 -25.36 -4.28
CA LEU A 403 -12.17 -24.51 -5.24
C LEU A 403 -11.48 -23.39 -4.48
N VAL A 404 -10.17 -23.27 -4.64
CA VAL A 404 -9.36 -22.22 -4.03
C VAL A 404 -8.94 -21.25 -5.13
N TYR A 405 -9.31 -20.00 -4.97
CA TYR A 405 -8.87 -18.88 -5.81
C TYR A 405 -7.83 -18.09 -5.05
N ARG A 406 -6.70 -17.82 -5.65
CA ARG A 406 -5.66 -17.05 -5.02
C ARG A 406 -4.95 -16.15 -6.01
N GLY A 407 -4.79 -14.89 -5.65
CA GLY A 407 -4.08 -13.91 -6.46
C GLY A 407 -3.40 -12.86 -5.62
N ARG A 408 -2.34 -12.31 -6.16
CA ARG A 408 -1.58 -11.25 -5.52
C ARG A 408 -2.39 -9.96 -5.47
N VAL A 409 -2.35 -9.28 -4.33
CA VAL A 409 -2.92 -7.95 -4.18
C VAL A 409 -1.84 -6.94 -3.81
N ARG A 410 -1.87 -5.80 -4.48
CA ARG A 410 -1.01 -4.65 -4.18
C ARG A 410 -1.87 -3.54 -3.62
N HIS A 411 -1.42 -2.93 -2.54
CA HIS A 411 -2.08 -1.72 -2.04
C HIS A 411 -1.87 -0.58 -3.05
N ASN A 412 -2.86 0.28 -3.23
CA ASN A 412 -2.75 1.40 -4.17
C ASN A 412 -1.73 2.44 -3.71
N ASN A 413 -1.41 2.52 -2.40
CA ASN A 413 -0.28 3.29 -1.90
C ASN A 413 0.99 2.43 -1.92
N ASN A 414 1.93 2.77 -2.80
CA ASN A 414 3.17 2.01 -3.00
C ASN A 414 4.11 2.06 -1.79
N LEU A 415 4.02 3.09 -0.94
CA LEU A 415 4.76 3.14 0.33
C LEU A 415 4.45 1.91 1.21
N ILE A 416 3.19 1.51 1.26
CA ILE A 416 2.75 0.34 2.00
C ILE A 416 3.32 -0.95 1.37
N ASN A 417 3.38 -1.03 0.04
CA ASN A 417 3.91 -2.22 -0.66
C ASN A 417 5.41 -2.44 -0.42
N VAL A 418 6.19 -1.37 -0.28
CA VAL A 418 7.64 -1.47 -0.09
C VAL A 418 8.03 -1.70 1.37
N THR A 419 7.14 -1.42 2.33
CA THR A 419 7.41 -1.57 3.76
C THR A 419 6.96 -2.89 4.36
N ARG A 420 6.27 -3.75 3.59
CA ARG A 420 5.76 -5.05 4.04
C ARG A 420 5.86 -6.15 2.99
N LYS A 421 5.61 -7.40 3.39
CA LYS A 421 5.55 -8.54 2.46
C LYS A 421 4.37 -8.41 1.49
N PRO A 422 4.48 -9.00 0.29
CA PRO A 422 3.35 -9.12 -0.62
C PRO A 422 2.16 -9.81 0.05
N ARG A 423 0.95 -9.32 -0.23
CA ARG A 423 -0.30 -9.92 0.24
C ARG A 423 -0.98 -10.67 -0.90
N HIS A 424 -1.74 -11.69 -0.53
CA HIS A 424 -2.57 -12.46 -1.46
C HIS A 424 -4.01 -12.48 -0.94
N VAL A 425 -4.93 -12.28 -1.85
CA VAL A 425 -6.35 -12.58 -1.61
C VAL A 425 -6.55 -14.05 -1.84
N THR A 426 -7.21 -14.72 -0.91
CA THR A 426 -7.61 -16.12 -1.05
C THR A 426 -9.11 -16.22 -0.88
N ALA A 427 -9.80 -16.88 -1.80
CA ALA A 427 -11.20 -17.22 -1.69
C ALA A 427 -11.38 -18.72 -1.80
N VAL A 428 -12.17 -19.30 -0.90
CA VAL A 428 -12.50 -20.72 -0.90
C VAL A 428 -14.00 -20.86 -1.10
N TRP A 429 -14.38 -21.71 -2.03
CA TRP A 429 -15.74 -21.99 -2.38
C TRP A 429 -16.03 -23.50 -2.43
N SER A 430 -17.17 -23.92 -1.90
CA SER A 430 -17.71 -25.28 -2.11
C SER A 430 -19.23 -25.25 -2.24
N PRO A 431 -19.84 -26.23 -2.95
CA PRO A 431 -21.29 -26.33 -3.07
C PRO A 431 -22.01 -26.57 -1.74
N GLU A 432 -21.32 -27.11 -0.74
CA GLU A 432 -21.83 -27.32 0.62
C GLU A 432 -21.89 -26.04 1.46
N GLY A 433 -21.56 -24.88 0.87
CA GLY A 433 -21.70 -23.57 1.52
C GLY A 433 -20.45 -23.06 2.21
N ARG A 434 -19.28 -23.67 2.00
CA ARG A 434 -18.03 -23.02 2.43
C ARG A 434 -17.77 -21.76 1.63
N PHE A 435 -17.77 -20.65 2.33
CA PHE A 435 -17.62 -19.33 1.75
C PHE A 435 -16.63 -18.52 2.60
N ILE A 436 -15.35 -18.64 2.27
CA ILE A 436 -14.26 -18.01 3.01
C ILE A 436 -13.53 -17.05 2.07
N SER A 437 -13.15 -15.88 2.60
CA SER A 437 -12.28 -14.93 1.91
C SER A 437 -11.32 -14.35 2.92
N SER A 438 -10.04 -14.34 2.61
CA SER A 438 -8.97 -13.83 3.46
C SER A 438 -7.94 -13.04 2.66
N ILE A 439 -7.21 -12.16 3.34
CA ILE A 439 -6.06 -11.44 2.78
C ILE A 439 -4.90 -11.64 3.74
N SER A 440 -3.81 -12.24 3.25
CA SER A 440 -2.66 -12.56 4.09
C SER A 440 -1.33 -12.57 3.32
N SER A 441 -0.23 -12.50 4.06
CA SER A 441 1.12 -12.72 3.54
C SER A 441 1.54 -14.19 3.53
N LEU A 442 0.78 -15.04 4.22
CA LEU A 442 1.11 -16.46 4.41
C LEU A 442 0.77 -17.29 3.18
N SER A 443 1.47 -18.40 3.04
CA SER A 443 1.08 -19.45 2.12
C SER A 443 -0.29 -19.99 2.51
N TYR A 444 -1.10 -20.37 1.52
CA TYR A 444 -2.40 -21.00 1.78
C TYR A 444 -2.21 -22.30 2.56
N LYS A 445 -3.03 -22.50 3.59
CA LYS A 445 -3.11 -23.76 4.34
C LYS A 445 -4.57 -24.06 4.63
N PHE A 446 -4.98 -25.31 4.45
CA PHE A 446 -6.34 -25.77 4.79
C PHE A 446 -6.62 -25.75 6.30
N SER A 447 -5.59 -25.97 7.12
CA SER A 447 -5.71 -25.85 8.58
C SER A 447 -5.69 -24.38 8.97
N GLY A 448 -6.84 -23.77 9.00
CA GLY A 448 -7.12 -22.34 9.22
C GLY A 448 -6.59 -21.69 10.51
N VAL A 449 -5.39 -22.01 10.96
CA VAL A 449 -4.73 -21.32 12.08
C VAL A 449 -3.97 -20.12 11.50
N GLY A 450 -4.73 -19.11 11.06
CA GLY A 450 -4.21 -17.78 10.82
C GLY A 450 -4.39 -16.93 12.08
N ASP A 451 -3.57 -15.89 12.23
CA ASP A 451 -3.85 -14.85 13.23
C ASP A 451 -5.08 -14.06 12.75
N TYR A 452 -6.25 -14.36 13.36
CA TYR A 452 -7.50 -13.68 13.05
C TYR A 452 -7.41 -12.16 13.20
N ALA A 453 -6.56 -11.66 14.08
CA ALA A 453 -6.37 -10.24 14.29
C ALA A 453 -5.58 -9.60 13.12
N GLU A 454 -4.59 -10.31 12.57
CA GLU A 454 -3.87 -9.89 11.36
C GLU A 454 -4.80 -9.92 10.15
N GLU A 455 -5.54 -11.01 9.97
CA GLU A 455 -6.48 -11.17 8.86
C GLU A 455 -7.54 -10.07 8.86
N ARG A 456 -8.13 -9.77 10.00
CA ARG A 456 -9.12 -8.70 10.17
C ARG A 456 -8.54 -7.34 9.81
N ARG A 457 -7.33 -7.02 10.29
CA ARG A 457 -6.64 -5.76 9.94
C ARG A 457 -6.39 -5.64 8.45
N GLU A 458 -5.98 -6.73 7.79
CA GLU A 458 -5.75 -6.73 6.35
C GLU A 458 -7.07 -6.58 5.56
N LEU A 459 -8.14 -7.25 5.95
CA LEU A 459 -9.46 -7.08 5.36
C LEU A 459 -9.93 -5.62 5.45
N GLU A 460 -9.80 -5.00 6.63
CA GLU A 460 -10.13 -3.59 6.84
C GLU A 460 -9.24 -2.66 5.99
N ARG A 461 -7.94 -2.93 5.90
CA ARG A 461 -6.97 -2.14 5.12
C ARG A 461 -7.30 -2.13 3.63
N TYR A 462 -7.68 -3.26 3.08
CA TYR A 462 -8.10 -3.38 1.67
C TYR A 462 -9.59 -3.07 1.45
N GLY A 463 -10.33 -2.76 2.51
CA GLY A 463 -11.77 -2.55 2.44
C GLY A 463 -12.52 -3.76 1.91
N ALA A 464 -12.07 -4.95 2.30
CA ALA A 464 -12.75 -6.18 2.00
C ALA A 464 -13.88 -6.41 3.01
N ALA A 465 -15.06 -6.76 2.51
CA ALA A 465 -16.23 -7.02 3.35
C ALA A 465 -17.18 -7.99 2.64
N ARG A 466 -18.27 -8.34 3.32
CA ARG A 466 -19.31 -9.24 2.81
C ARG A 466 -20.64 -8.53 2.75
N ALA A 467 -21.41 -8.85 1.72
CA ALA A 467 -22.82 -8.46 1.63
C ALA A 467 -23.68 -9.70 1.45
N ARG A 468 -24.87 -9.67 2.03
CA ARG A 468 -25.83 -10.78 2.01
C ARG A 468 -27.22 -10.25 1.68
N SER A 469 -28.00 -11.07 0.99
CA SER A 469 -29.43 -10.86 0.77
C SER A 469 -30.13 -12.21 0.81
N ALA A 470 -31.35 -12.26 1.28
CA ALA A 470 -32.18 -13.45 1.27
C ALA A 470 -33.58 -13.08 0.80
N SER A 471 -34.21 -14.01 0.09
CA SER A 471 -35.61 -13.96 -0.33
C SER A 471 -36.25 -15.29 -0.02
N GLU A 472 -37.50 -15.27 0.39
CA GLU A 472 -38.30 -16.47 0.65
C GLU A 472 -39.61 -16.42 -0.14
N VAL A 473 -40.12 -17.61 -0.52
CA VAL A 473 -41.41 -17.76 -1.19
C VAL A 473 -42.07 -19.06 -0.71
N SER A 474 -43.38 -19.05 -0.59
CA SER A 474 -44.15 -20.26 -0.30
C SER A 474 -44.12 -21.23 -1.50
N VAL A 475 -43.88 -22.51 -1.23
CA VAL A 475 -43.95 -23.56 -2.30
C VAL A 475 -45.36 -23.65 -2.87
N ALA A 476 -46.40 -23.51 -2.02
CA ALA A 476 -47.80 -23.50 -2.45
C ALA A 476 -48.07 -22.34 -3.47
N GLU A 477 -47.53 -21.14 -3.22
CA GLU A 477 -47.65 -20.01 -4.13
C GLU A 477 -46.95 -20.28 -5.46
N LEU A 478 -45.76 -20.86 -5.45
CA LEU A 478 -45.02 -21.20 -6.65
C LEU A 478 -45.75 -22.27 -7.48
N LEU A 479 -46.26 -23.34 -6.85
CA LEU A 479 -46.98 -24.40 -7.53
C LEU A 479 -48.31 -23.91 -8.10
N SER A 480 -49.07 -23.11 -7.35
CA SER A 480 -50.29 -22.49 -7.85
C SER A 480 -50.06 -21.61 -9.06
N SER A 481 -48.92 -20.95 -9.15
CA SER A 481 -48.54 -20.15 -10.32
C SER A 481 -48.20 -20.98 -11.54
N ALA A 482 -47.84 -22.24 -11.37
CA ALA A 482 -47.58 -23.21 -12.43
C ALA A 482 -48.86 -23.82 -13.03
N GLY A 483 -49.98 -23.70 -12.36
CA GLY A 483 -51.27 -24.30 -12.79
C GLY A 483 -51.50 -25.70 -12.23
N VAL A 484 -50.78 -26.07 -11.17
CA VAL A 484 -50.90 -27.35 -10.42
C VAL A 484 -51.87 -27.21 -9.29
#